data_12a406fdd62c91a2c803fb276a823a59
#
_entry.id   12a406fdd62c91a2c803fb276a823a59
#
_cell.length_a   1.000
_cell.length_b   1.000
_cell.length_c   1.000
_cell.angle_alpha   90.00
_cell.angle_beta   90.00
_cell.angle_gamma   90.00
#
_symmetry.space_group_name_H-M   'P 1'
#
loop_
_entity.id
_entity.type
_entity.pdbx_description
1 polymer ?
#
loop_
_entity_poly.entity_id
_entity_poly.type
_entity_poly.pdbx_seq_one_letter_code
_entity_poly.pdbx_strand_id
1 'polypeptide(L)'
;MARAAKRQNKDRLAAWLKARDGTVIDPDAMFDVQIKRVHEYKRQLMNLLETVALWNDIRDDPDGDWTPRVKIFGGKAAPGYVVAKQIIHLINDVAARINADPVTRKYLQVVYPENYNVTMAEQLIPAADLSEQISTAGKEASGTGNMKFALNGAPTIGTLDGANVEIRDHVGAENFFLFGLTADEVVARREQPDFARRAIEASPKLTRVLAQIAGGEFSGGDKDRHAGLVQQLHEHDYFLVTCDFDSYFDAQRKVDAAFKDVAGWTRMAILNTARVGWFSSDRTIAGYAKDIWGVAPRKH
;
A
#
# COMPACT_ATOMS: atom_id res chain seq x y z
N MET A 1 20.95 -8.22 14.37
CA MET A 1 20.19 -7.26 15.21
C MET A 1 18.91 -6.79 14.50
N ALA A 2 18.96 -6.08 13.38
CA ALA A 2 17.77 -5.53 12.70
C ALA A 2 16.67 -6.57 12.38
N ARG A 3 17.02 -7.72 11.79
CA ARG A 3 16.08 -8.83 11.53
C ARG A 3 15.37 -9.35 12.77
N ALA A 4 16.11 -9.51 13.87
CA ALA A 4 15.53 -9.99 15.12
C ALA A 4 14.53 -8.99 15.69
N ALA A 5 14.84 -7.69 15.64
CA ALA A 5 13.92 -6.64 16.05
C ALA A 5 12.65 -6.61 15.18
N LYS A 6 12.79 -6.70 13.84
CA LYS A 6 11.65 -6.80 12.93
C LYS A 6 10.79 -8.03 13.24
N ARG A 7 11.40 -9.21 13.40
CA ARG A 7 10.69 -10.43 13.74
C ARG A 7 9.91 -10.27 15.06
N GLN A 8 10.54 -9.73 16.10
CA GLN A 8 9.86 -9.49 17.37
C GLN A 8 8.65 -8.57 17.23
N ASN A 9 8.75 -7.53 16.41
CA ASN A 9 7.63 -6.63 16.13
C ASN A 9 6.50 -7.35 15.38
N LYS A 10 6.82 -8.23 14.42
CA LYS A 10 5.83 -9.03 13.69
C LYS A 10 5.13 -10.03 14.59
N ASP A 11 5.86 -10.71 15.45
CA ASP A 11 5.31 -11.64 16.46
C ASP A 11 4.37 -10.91 17.43
N ARG A 12 4.78 -9.70 17.87
CA ARG A 12 3.95 -8.86 18.75
C ARG A 12 2.66 -8.41 18.05
N LEU A 13 2.72 -7.99 16.79
CA LEU A 13 1.54 -7.61 16.03
C LEU A 13 0.59 -8.80 15.83
N ALA A 14 1.13 -9.98 15.46
CA ALA A 14 0.33 -11.19 15.29
C ALA A 14 -0.38 -11.59 16.58
N ALA A 15 0.33 -11.56 17.71
CA ALA A 15 -0.27 -11.82 19.02
C ALA A 15 -1.33 -10.80 19.40
N TRP A 16 -1.08 -9.51 19.11
CA TRP A 16 -2.00 -8.42 19.41
C TRP A 16 -3.30 -8.52 18.59
N LEU A 17 -3.22 -8.80 17.28
CA LEU A 17 -4.40 -9.00 16.42
C LEU A 17 -5.20 -10.22 16.88
N LYS A 18 -4.54 -11.33 17.19
CA LYS A 18 -5.19 -12.54 17.71
C LYS A 18 -5.94 -12.29 19.01
N ALA A 19 -5.34 -11.55 19.93
CA ALA A 19 -5.96 -11.23 21.23
C ALA A 19 -7.12 -10.23 21.09
N ARG A 20 -7.04 -9.32 20.12
CA ARG A 20 -8.02 -8.24 19.93
C ARG A 20 -9.31 -8.72 19.27
N ASP A 21 -9.21 -9.44 18.16
CA ASP A 21 -10.36 -9.78 17.30
C ASP A 21 -10.30 -11.20 16.71
N GLY A 22 -9.34 -12.01 17.17
CA GLY A 22 -9.17 -13.39 16.72
C GLY A 22 -8.43 -13.55 15.39
N THR A 23 -7.96 -12.45 14.78
CA THR A 23 -7.24 -12.49 13.50
C THR A 23 -5.88 -13.19 13.68
N VAL A 24 -5.67 -14.26 12.92
CA VAL A 24 -4.41 -15.01 12.90
C VAL A 24 -3.67 -14.70 11.61
N ILE A 25 -2.46 -14.18 11.73
CA ILE A 25 -1.55 -13.91 10.61
C ILE A 25 -0.22 -14.63 10.82
N ASP A 26 0.44 -15.00 9.72
CA ASP A 26 1.75 -15.63 9.75
C ASP A 26 2.86 -14.56 9.83
N PRO A 27 3.64 -14.50 10.92
CA PRO A 27 4.73 -13.53 11.04
C PRO A 27 5.94 -13.84 10.14
N ASP A 28 5.98 -14.98 9.46
CA ASP A 28 7.01 -15.28 8.45
C ASP A 28 6.65 -14.68 7.08
N ALA A 29 5.36 -14.46 6.80
CA ALA A 29 4.91 -13.82 5.56
C ALA A 29 5.30 -12.34 5.53
N MET A 30 5.49 -11.76 4.35
CA MET A 30 5.72 -10.31 4.18
C MET A 30 4.51 -9.50 4.64
N PHE A 31 4.71 -8.56 5.54
CA PHE A 31 3.66 -7.61 5.96
C PHE A 31 3.68 -6.38 5.05
N ASP A 32 2.74 -6.36 4.11
CA ASP A 32 2.51 -5.30 3.13
C ASP A 32 1.39 -4.38 3.65
N VAL A 33 1.74 -3.14 3.98
CA VAL A 33 0.91 -2.31 4.87
C VAL A 33 0.50 -1.00 4.22
N GLN A 34 -0.81 -0.80 4.08
CA GLN A 34 -1.43 0.46 3.67
C GLN A 34 -2.39 0.98 4.75
N ILE A 35 -1.86 1.78 5.68
CA ILE A 35 -2.63 2.37 6.78
C ILE A 35 -2.66 3.89 6.69
N LYS A 36 -3.81 4.41 6.29
CA LYS A 36 -4.08 5.85 6.10
C LYS A 36 -5.58 6.09 5.94
N ARG A 37 -6.05 7.34 6.03
CA ARG A 37 -7.43 7.67 5.69
C ARG A 37 -7.80 7.02 4.36
N VAL A 38 -8.97 6.41 4.26
CA VAL A 38 -9.45 5.87 2.99
C VAL A 38 -9.94 7.04 2.15
N HIS A 39 -9.31 7.20 1.00
CA HIS A 39 -9.60 8.26 0.04
C HIS A 39 -9.17 7.81 -1.36
N GLU A 40 -9.94 8.14 -2.38
CA GLU A 40 -9.70 7.70 -3.75
C GLU A 40 -8.27 8.03 -4.23
N TYR A 41 -7.74 9.24 -3.94
CA TYR A 41 -6.39 9.62 -4.39
C TYR A 41 -5.26 8.81 -3.72
N LYS A 42 -5.51 8.20 -2.56
CA LYS A 42 -4.54 7.31 -1.88
C LYS A 42 -4.52 5.90 -2.46
N ARG A 43 -5.46 5.61 -3.32
CA ARG A 43 -5.58 4.45 -4.20
C ARG A 43 -5.58 3.09 -3.49
N GLN A 44 -6.23 3.00 -2.30
CA GLN A 44 -6.47 1.70 -1.68
C GLN A 44 -7.19 0.73 -2.64
N LEU A 45 -8.04 1.27 -3.51
CA LEU A 45 -8.69 0.48 -4.56
C LEU A 45 -7.66 -0.18 -5.49
N MET A 46 -6.62 0.54 -5.93
CA MET A 46 -5.57 -0.03 -6.79
C MET A 46 -4.82 -1.18 -6.11
N ASN A 47 -4.46 -1.01 -4.83
CA ASN A 47 -3.84 -2.08 -4.05
C ASN A 47 -4.77 -3.30 -3.93
N LEU A 48 -6.06 -3.08 -3.75
CA LEU A 48 -7.04 -4.17 -3.69
C LEU A 48 -7.19 -4.88 -5.05
N LEU A 49 -7.24 -4.15 -6.15
CA LEU A 49 -7.28 -4.74 -7.51
C LEU A 49 -6.03 -5.58 -7.79
N GLU A 50 -4.84 -5.11 -7.39
CA GLU A 50 -3.59 -5.88 -7.47
C GLU A 50 -3.67 -7.14 -6.61
N THR A 51 -4.22 -7.04 -5.41
CA THR A 51 -4.41 -8.19 -4.52
C THR A 51 -5.28 -9.27 -5.14
N VAL A 52 -6.36 -8.88 -5.83
CA VAL A 52 -7.22 -9.82 -6.58
C VAL A 52 -6.50 -10.42 -7.78
N ALA A 53 -5.70 -9.62 -8.50
CA ALA A 53 -4.90 -10.12 -9.62
C ALA A 53 -3.85 -11.13 -9.14
N LEU A 54 -3.16 -10.87 -8.03
CA LEU A 54 -2.25 -11.82 -7.40
C LEU A 54 -2.97 -13.10 -6.94
N TRP A 55 -4.15 -12.98 -6.35
CA TRP A 55 -4.98 -14.13 -5.99
C TRP A 55 -5.32 -14.99 -7.21
N ASN A 56 -5.64 -14.38 -8.35
CA ASN A 56 -5.87 -15.09 -9.60
C ASN A 56 -4.61 -15.82 -10.08
N ASP A 57 -3.47 -15.14 -10.09
CA ASP A 57 -2.20 -15.72 -10.54
C ASP A 57 -1.81 -16.94 -9.68
N ILE A 58 -1.98 -16.86 -8.35
CA ILE A 58 -1.73 -18.00 -7.44
C ILE A 58 -2.68 -19.17 -7.72
N ARG A 59 -3.94 -18.90 -8.05
CA ARG A 59 -4.91 -19.95 -8.40
C ARG A 59 -4.62 -20.59 -9.75
N ASP A 60 -4.12 -19.81 -10.69
CA ASP A 60 -3.74 -20.30 -12.02
C ASP A 60 -2.46 -21.14 -11.96
N ASP A 61 -1.56 -20.87 -11.01
CA ASP A 61 -0.31 -21.62 -10.75
C ASP A 61 -0.11 -21.84 -9.24
N PRO A 62 -0.84 -22.78 -8.60
CA PRO A 62 -0.82 -22.97 -7.14
C PRO A 62 0.49 -23.53 -6.59
N ASP A 63 1.35 -24.08 -7.44
CA ASP A 63 2.65 -24.63 -7.08
C ASP A 63 3.82 -23.69 -7.44
N GLY A 64 3.51 -22.49 -7.94
CA GLY A 64 4.47 -21.46 -8.25
C GLY A 64 5.28 -20.97 -7.03
N ASP A 65 6.45 -20.40 -7.31
CA ASP A 65 7.34 -19.86 -6.27
C ASP A 65 6.83 -18.50 -5.75
N TRP A 66 5.70 -18.54 -5.03
CA TRP A 66 5.04 -17.35 -4.48
C TRP A 66 5.67 -16.89 -3.16
N THR A 67 5.80 -15.58 -2.99
CA THR A 67 6.19 -14.97 -1.71
C THR A 67 4.97 -14.88 -0.79
N PRO A 68 4.97 -15.56 0.38
CA PRO A 68 3.87 -15.42 1.34
C PRO A 68 3.70 -13.96 1.78
N ARG A 69 2.46 -13.46 1.76
CA ARG A 69 2.14 -12.06 1.99
C ARG A 69 0.87 -11.88 2.82
N VAL A 70 0.92 -10.97 3.77
CA VAL A 70 -0.26 -10.44 4.46
C VAL A 70 -0.46 -8.99 4.02
N LYS A 71 -1.50 -8.74 3.24
CA LYS A 71 -1.95 -7.40 2.87
C LYS A 71 -2.74 -6.80 4.03
N ILE A 72 -2.21 -5.74 4.64
CA ILE A 72 -2.83 -5.09 5.79
C ILE A 72 -3.32 -3.72 5.37
N PHE A 73 -4.63 -3.60 5.19
CA PHE A 73 -5.30 -2.32 5.00
C PHE A 73 -5.77 -1.77 6.34
N GLY A 74 -5.72 -0.46 6.52
CA GLY A 74 -6.26 0.16 7.71
C GLY A 74 -6.55 1.64 7.49
N GLY A 75 -7.68 2.10 8.00
CA GLY A 75 -8.08 3.49 7.83
C GLY A 75 -9.54 3.73 8.14
N LYS A 76 -9.94 4.99 8.10
CA LYS A 76 -11.32 5.44 8.26
C LYS A 76 -11.69 6.30 7.08
N ALA A 77 -12.94 6.22 6.64
CA ALA A 77 -13.54 7.14 5.68
C ALA A 77 -14.26 8.27 6.42
N ALA A 78 -14.32 9.46 5.82
CA ALA A 78 -15.21 10.50 6.30
C ALA A 78 -16.69 10.03 6.24
N PRO A 79 -17.56 10.41 7.18
CA PRO A 79 -18.93 9.88 7.26
C PRO A 79 -19.75 10.05 5.97
N GLY A 80 -19.60 11.17 5.28
CA GLY A 80 -20.29 11.47 4.02
C GLY A 80 -19.60 10.95 2.75
N TYR A 81 -18.41 10.32 2.85
CA TYR A 81 -17.64 9.91 1.69
C TYR A 81 -18.07 8.51 1.23
N VAL A 82 -19.10 8.45 0.39
CA VAL A 82 -19.75 7.21 -0.04
C VAL A 82 -18.76 6.27 -0.73
N VAL A 83 -17.99 6.76 -1.71
CA VAL A 83 -17.02 5.94 -2.47
C VAL A 83 -15.95 5.33 -1.57
N ALA A 84 -15.41 6.09 -0.62
CA ALA A 84 -14.44 5.55 0.34
C ALA A 84 -15.03 4.43 1.21
N LYS A 85 -16.31 4.53 1.59
CA LYS A 85 -17.00 3.46 2.32
C LYS A 85 -17.26 2.24 1.44
N GLN A 86 -17.58 2.43 0.17
CA GLN A 86 -17.69 1.33 -0.79
C GLN A 86 -16.35 0.61 -0.98
N ILE A 87 -15.23 1.34 -1.02
CA ILE A 87 -13.87 0.73 -1.07
C ILE A 87 -13.63 -0.12 0.19
N ILE A 88 -13.98 0.36 1.39
CA ILE A 88 -13.88 -0.44 2.62
C ILE A 88 -14.73 -1.70 2.53
N HIS A 89 -15.96 -1.61 2.03
CA HIS A 89 -16.83 -2.76 1.81
C HIS A 89 -16.18 -3.79 0.89
N LEU A 90 -15.67 -3.34 -0.26
CA LEU A 90 -15.02 -4.24 -1.21
C LEU A 90 -13.76 -4.89 -0.62
N ILE A 91 -12.95 -4.15 0.16
CA ILE A 91 -11.79 -4.74 0.86
C ILE A 91 -12.22 -5.89 1.77
N ASN A 92 -13.29 -5.71 2.57
CA ASN A 92 -13.76 -6.75 3.47
C ASN A 92 -14.36 -7.96 2.72
N ASP A 93 -15.10 -7.74 1.65
CA ASP A 93 -15.68 -8.81 0.84
C ASP A 93 -14.58 -9.63 0.13
N VAL A 94 -13.58 -8.96 -0.43
CA VAL A 94 -12.39 -9.60 -1.02
C VAL A 94 -11.60 -10.35 0.05
N ALA A 95 -11.39 -9.76 1.24
CA ALA A 95 -10.71 -10.41 2.35
C ALA A 95 -11.42 -11.70 2.77
N ALA A 96 -12.74 -11.67 2.92
CA ALA A 96 -13.54 -12.86 3.26
C ALA A 96 -13.36 -13.98 2.22
N ARG A 97 -13.37 -13.64 0.93
CA ARG A 97 -13.23 -14.60 -0.16
C ARG A 97 -11.82 -15.20 -0.26
N ILE A 98 -10.78 -14.35 -0.19
CA ILE A 98 -9.37 -14.77 -0.30
C ILE A 98 -8.96 -15.60 0.91
N ASN A 99 -9.28 -15.16 2.12
CA ASN A 99 -8.89 -15.84 3.35
C ASN A 99 -9.57 -17.21 3.51
N ALA A 100 -10.73 -17.43 2.88
CA ALA A 100 -11.43 -18.72 2.85
C ALA A 100 -10.91 -19.66 1.75
N ASP A 101 -10.11 -19.19 0.80
CA ASP A 101 -9.62 -20.00 -0.32
C ASP A 101 -8.51 -20.97 0.13
N PRO A 102 -8.73 -22.29 0.10
CA PRO A 102 -7.74 -23.26 0.57
C PRO A 102 -6.48 -23.32 -0.29
N VAL A 103 -6.56 -22.88 -1.55
CA VAL A 103 -5.42 -22.88 -2.50
C VAL A 103 -4.47 -21.74 -2.18
N THR A 104 -5.00 -20.54 -1.99
CA THR A 104 -4.21 -19.31 -1.93
C THR A 104 -3.84 -18.87 -0.52
N ARG A 105 -4.60 -19.28 0.51
CA ARG A 105 -4.43 -18.80 1.90
C ARG A 105 -3.04 -19.06 2.51
N LYS A 106 -2.27 -20.00 1.95
CA LYS A 106 -0.88 -20.25 2.36
C LYS A 106 0.09 -19.19 1.87
N TYR A 107 -0.30 -18.43 0.83
CA TYR A 107 0.52 -17.40 0.20
C TYR A 107 -0.05 -16.00 0.35
N LEU A 108 -1.37 -15.86 0.46
CA LEU A 108 -2.03 -14.55 0.47
C LEU A 108 -3.11 -14.50 1.53
N GLN A 109 -3.00 -13.50 2.39
CA GLN A 109 -4.01 -13.15 3.38
C GLN A 109 -4.29 -11.66 3.31
N VAL A 110 -5.54 -11.26 3.52
CA VAL A 110 -5.99 -9.87 3.53
C VAL A 110 -6.59 -9.55 4.90
N VAL A 111 -6.11 -8.49 5.54
CA VAL A 111 -6.55 -8.07 6.87
C VAL A 111 -6.95 -6.60 6.86
N TYR A 112 -8.10 -6.29 7.42
CA TYR A 112 -8.58 -4.94 7.65
C TYR A 112 -8.97 -4.76 9.12
N PRO A 113 -8.01 -4.43 10.02
CA PRO A 113 -8.32 -4.20 11.42
C PRO A 113 -9.23 -2.96 11.55
N GLU A 114 -10.35 -3.13 12.24
CA GLU A 114 -11.31 -2.06 12.44
C GLU A 114 -10.77 -0.92 13.32
N ASN A 115 -11.34 0.27 13.15
CA ASN A 115 -11.06 1.42 14.01
C ASN A 115 -9.58 1.82 14.10
N TYR A 116 -8.89 1.88 12.93
CA TYR A 116 -7.51 2.36 12.88
C TYR A 116 -7.32 3.68 13.64
N ASN A 117 -6.31 3.73 14.50
CA ASN A 117 -5.96 4.87 15.35
C ASN A 117 -4.44 4.86 15.67
N VAL A 118 -3.98 5.84 16.45
CA VAL A 118 -2.56 5.99 16.82
C VAL A 118 -2.01 4.75 17.55
N THR A 119 -2.75 4.22 18.51
CA THR A 119 -2.33 3.03 19.26
C THR A 119 -2.12 1.83 18.33
N MET A 120 -3.01 1.64 17.35
CA MET A 120 -2.85 0.60 16.34
C MET A 120 -1.64 0.89 15.43
N ALA A 121 -1.40 2.14 15.07
CA ALA A 121 -0.24 2.52 14.28
C ALA A 121 1.08 2.16 14.95
N GLU A 122 1.16 2.27 16.27
CA GLU A 122 2.34 1.89 17.08
C GLU A 122 2.63 0.38 17.03
N GLN A 123 1.63 -0.44 16.73
CA GLN A 123 1.80 -1.88 16.50
C GLN A 123 2.14 -2.19 15.04
N LEU A 124 1.44 -1.56 14.09
CA LEU A 124 1.52 -1.86 12.66
C LEU A 124 2.81 -1.35 12.03
N ILE A 125 3.21 -0.10 12.31
CA ILE A 125 4.35 0.53 11.63
C ILE A 125 5.67 -0.21 11.90
N PRO A 126 6.05 -0.57 13.14
CA PRO A 126 7.28 -1.30 13.39
C PRO A 126 7.30 -2.71 12.81
N ALA A 127 6.13 -3.33 12.65
CA ALA A 127 5.98 -4.68 12.12
C ALA A 127 5.97 -4.74 10.59
N ALA A 128 5.73 -3.62 9.90
CA ALA A 128 5.63 -3.58 8.45
C ALA A 128 6.95 -3.95 7.76
N ASP A 129 6.86 -4.79 6.74
CA ASP A 129 7.98 -5.06 5.83
C ASP A 129 7.95 -4.13 4.63
N LEU A 130 6.78 -3.80 4.09
CA LEU A 130 6.57 -2.91 2.95
C LEU A 130 5.61 -1.79 3.31
N SER A 131 5.93 -0.58 2.85
CA SER A 131 5.13 0.64 3.05
C SER A 131 4.46 1.07 1.75
N GLU A 132 3.12 1.06 1.72
CA GLU A 132 2.31 1.45 0.57
C GLU A 132 2.06 2.97 0.53
N GLN A 133 2.75 3.66 -0.36
CA GLN A 133 2.68 5.11 -0.55
C GLN A 133 2.34 5.45 -2.00
N ILE A 134 1.17 4.98 -2.42
CA ILE A 134 0.76 4.83 -3.82
C ILE A 134 -0.25 5.89 -4.28
N SER A 135 -0.25 7.08 -3.70
CA SER A 135 -1.11 8.17 -4.12
C SER A 135 -0.93 8.52 -5.60
N THR A 136 -1.98 9.06 -6.24
CA THR A 136 -1.84 9.61 -7.58
C THR A 136 -0.88 10.78 -7.53
N ALA A 137 0.15 10.79 -8.38
CA ALA A 137 1.17 11.82 -8.37
C ALA A 137 0.58 13.25 -8.48
N GLY A 138 1.08 14.17 -7.66
CA GLY A 138 0.59 15.54 -7.53
C GLY A 138 -0.62 15.71 -6.60
N LYS A 139 -1.02 14.69 -5.81
CA LYS A 139 -2.18 14.75 -4.92
C LYS A 139 -1.85 14.73 -3.43
N GLU A 140 -0.78 14.08 -3.01
CA GLU A 140 -0.34 14.09 -1.61
C GLU A 140 0.66 15.23 -1.41
N ALA A 141 0.34 16.19 -0.55
CA ALA A 141 1.21 17.35 -0.32
C ALA A 141 2.55 16.94 0.32
N SER A 142 2.54 16.01 1.23
CA SER A 142 3.73 15.48 1.92
C SER A 142 3.52 14.02 2.35
N GLY A 143 2.50 13.79 3.18
CA GLY A 143 2.40 12.58 3.97
C GLY A 143 3.32 12.62 5.19
N THR A 144 3.01 11.82 6.19
CA THR A 144 3.85 11.61 7.38
C THR A 144 4.01 10.13 7.70
N GLY A 145 3.08 9.29 7.24
CA GLY A 145 3.15 7.84 7.39
C GLY A 145 4.38 7.26 6.69
N ASN A 146 4.67 7.71 5.47
CA ASN A 146 5.84 7.31 4.69
C ASN A 146 7.15 7.49 5.48
N MET A 147 7.35 8.62 6.14
CA MET A 147 8.52 8.90 6.99
C MET A 147 8.60 7.92 8.16
N LYS A 148 7.46 7.65 8.84
CA LYS A 148 7.39 6.73 9.98
C LYS A 148 7.73 5.29 9.58
N PHE A 149 7.21 4.82 8.45
CA PHE A 149 7.54 3.51 7.91
C PHE A 149 9.02 3.38 7.58
N ALA A 150 9.59 4.36 6.86
CA ALA A 150 11.00 4.34 6.50
C ALA A 150 11.92 4.36 7.74
N LEU A 151 11.61 5.19 8.76
CA LEU A 151 12.29 5.21 10.06
C LEU A 151 12.22 3.85 10.79
N ASN A 152 11.18 3.06 10.54
CA ASN A 152 11.01 1.72 11.10
C ASN A 152 11.50 0.60 10.15
N GLY A 153 12.27 0.93 9.12
CA GLY A 153 12.91 -0.03 8.23
C GLY A 153 11.94 -0.76 7.31
N ALA A 154 10.87 -0.11 6.88
CA ALA A 154 9.98 -0.61 5.84
C ALA A 154 10.30 0.15 4.53
N PRO A 155 10.92 -0.50 3.53
CA PRO A 155 11.07 0.07 2.20
C PRO A 155 9.71 0.51 1.64
N THR A 156 9.74 1.55 0.81
CA THR A 156 8.53 2.13 0.23
C THR A 156 8.32 1.61 -1.20
N ILE A 157 7.10 1.17 -1.49
CA ILE A 157 6.56 1.14 -2.85
C ILE A 157 5.67 2.37 -3.03
N GLY A 158 5.90 3.14 -4.09
CA GLY A 158 5.19 4.40 -4.25
C GLY A 158 5.46 5.12 -5.55
N THR A 159 4.72 6.20 -5.72
CA THR A 159 4.84 7.17 -6.80
C THR A 159 5.72 8.35 -6.40
N LEU A 160 6.15 9.15 -7.36
CA LEU A 160 6.83 10.44 -7.10
C LEU A 160 5.79 11.49 -6.66
N ASP A 161 5.37 11.39 -5.39
CA ASP A 161 4.34 12.25 -4.80
C ASP A 161 4.64 12.53 -3.33
N GLY A 162 4.41 13.76 -2.90
CA GLY A 162 4.69 14.20 -1.53
C GLY A 162 6.13 13.90 -1.09
N ALA A 163 6.32 13.52 0.16
CA ALA A 163 7.65 13.24 0.72
C ALA A 163 8.28 11.94 0.19
N ASN A 164 7.61 11.18 -0.67
CA ASN A 164 8.23 10.03 -1.33
C ASN A 164 9.41 10.46 -2.20
N VAL A 165 9.36 11.66 -2.78
CA VAL A 165 10.45 12.22 -3.60
C VAL A 165 11.73 12.31 -2.75
N GLU A 166 11.66 13.02 -1.62
CA GLU A 166 12.81 13.19 -0.73
C GLU A 166 13.22 11.87 -0.07
N ILE A 167 12.26 10.99 0.28
CA ILE A 167 12.60 9.66 0.82
C ILE A 167 13.46 8.92 -0.20
N ARG A 168 13.03 8.84 -1.46
CA ARG A 168 13.75 8.16 -2.53
C ARG A 168 15.14 8.75 -2.75
N ASP A 169 15.27 10.07 -2.73
CA ASP A 169 16.54 10.77 -2.89
C ASP A 169 17.52 10.44 -1.74
N HIS A 170 17.01 10.38 -0.51
CA HIS A 170 17.84 10.08 0.65
C HIS A 170 18.21 8.61 0.80
N VAL A 171 17.24 7.70 0.57
CA VAL A 171 17.52 6.26 0.72
C VAL A 171 18.29 5.69 -0.45
N GLY A 172 18.22 6.31 -1.63
CA GLY A 172 18.72 5.83 -2.91
C GLY A 172 17.62 5.13 -3.72
N ALA A 173 17.66 5.34 -5.03
CA ALA A 173 16.63 4.81 -5.95
C ALA A 173 16.51 3.28 -5.88
N GLU A 174 17.60 2.59 -5.62
CA GLU A 174 17.68 1.14 -5.49
C GLU A 174 17.01 0.60 -4.21
N ASN A 175 16.71 1.47 -3.25
CA ASN A 175 16.07 1.13 -1.98
C ASN A 175 14.61 1.61 -1.91
N PHE A 176 14.01 1.89 -3.07
CA PHE A 176 12.65 2.38 -3.23
C PHE A 176 12.02 1.73 -4.48
N PHE A 177 10.82 1.19 -4.36
CA PHE A 177 10.09 0.57 -5.47
C PHE A 177 9.20 1.62 -6.14
N LEU A 178 9.76 2.28 -7.16
CA LEU A 178 9.05 3.33 -7.92
C LEU A 178 8.16 2.71 -9.00
N PHE A 179 6.96 3.30 -9.16
CA PHE A 179 6.04 3.00 -10.26
C PHE A 179 5.17 4.22 -10.59
N GLY A 180 4.40 4.09 -11.68
CA GLY A 180 3.31 4.99 -12.04
C GLY A 180 3.76 6.27 -12.73
N LEU A 181 2.77 7.05 -13.15
CA LEU A 181 2.92 8.30 -13.85
C LEU A 181 3.48 9.39 -12.93
N THR A 182 4.24 10.31 -13.50
CA THR A 182 4.64 11.58 -12.86
C THR A 182 3.46 12.55 -12.78
N ALA A 183 3.58 13.63 -12.00
CA ALA A 183 2.52 14.64 -11.88
C ALA A 183 2.14 15.28 -13.23
N ASP A 184 3.10 15.57 -14.08
CA ASP A 184 2.87 16.15 -15.41
C ASP A 184 2.19 15.14 -16.35
N GLU A 185 2.59 13.88 -16.31
CA GLU A 185 1.96 12.81 -17.08
C GLU A 185 0.52 12.54 -16.62
N VAL A 186 0.23 12.68 -15.32
CA VAL A 186 -1.13 12.60 -14.78
C VAL A 186 -2.02 13.68 -15.38
N VAL A 187 -1.53 14.92 -15.45
CA VAL A 187 -2.27 16.05 -16.08
C VAL A 187 -2.53 15.73 -17.56
N ALA A 188 -1.48 15.42 -18.30
CA ALA A 188 -1.58 15.12 -19.73
C ALA A 188 -2.48 13.90 -20.03
N ARG A 189 -2.47 12.89 -19.16
CA ARG A 189 -3.29 11.68 -19.32
C ARG A 189 -4.77 11.98 -19.15
N ARG A 190 -5.15 12.85 -18.22
CA ARG A 190 -6.56 13.24 -18.01
C ARG A 190 -7.18 13.99 -19.19
N GLU A 191 -6.38 14.64 -20.01
CA GLU A 191 -6.85 15.33 -21.21
C GLU A 191 -7.16 14.36 -22.37
N GLN A 192 -6.70 13.13 -22.29
CA GLN A 192 -6.93 12.13 -23.33
C GLN A 192 -8.32 11.50 -23.18
N PRO A 193 -9.13 11.46 -24.25
CA PRO A 193 -10.43 10.80 -24.19
C PRO A 193 -10.28 9.29 -23.95
N ASP A 194 -11.21 8.72 -23.24
CA ASP A 194 -11.31 7.26 -22.99
C ASP A 194 -10.04 6.61 -22.42
N PHE A 195 -9.18 7.39 -21.74
CA PHE A 195 -7.90 6.88 -21.22
C PHE A 195 -8.09 5.66 -20.29
N ALA A 196 -9.13 5.69 -19.42
CA ALA A 196 -9.41 4.62 -18.49
C ALA A 196 -9.83 3.35 -19.21
N ARG A 197 -10.76 3.46 -20.16
CA ARG A 197 -11.23 2.32 -20.97
C ARG A 197 -10.07 1.68 -21.72
N ARG A 198 -9.25 2.49 -22.41
CA ARG A 198 -8.06 1.99 -23.13
C ARG A 198 -7.06 1.30 -22.19
N ALA A 199 -6.85 1.83 -20.99
CA ALA A 199 -5.98 1.18 -20.02
C ALA A 199 -6.53 -0.17 -19.55
N ILE A 200 -7.84 -0.27 -19.30
CA ILE A 200 -8.50 -1.53 -18.95
C ILE A 200 -8.39 -2.55 -20.10
N GLU A 201 -8.70 -2.15 -21.33
CA GLU A 201 -8.61 -3.01 -22.52
C GLU A 201 -7.19 -3.50 -22.79
N ALA A 202 -6.17 -2.70 -22.49
CA ALA A 202 -4.77 -3.06 -22.63
C ALA A 202 -4.26 -4.02 -21.54
N SER A 203 -4.96 -4.12 -20.40
CA SER A 203 -4.56 -4.95 -19.25
C SER A 203 -5.49 -6.17 -19.09
N PRO A 204 -5.10 -7.37 -19.54
CA PRO A 204 -5.88 -8.57 -19.34
C PRO A 204 -6.14 -8.89 -17.85
N LYS A 205 -5.15 -8.60 -16.98
CA LYS A 205 -5.29 -8.81 -15.54
C LYS A 205 -6.35 -7.88 -14.95
N LEU A 206 -6.29 -6.59 -15.23
CA LEU A 206 -7.26 -5.62 -14.74
C LEU A 206 -8.68 -5.93 -15.28
N THR A 207 -8.79 -6.25 -16.57
CA THR A 207 -10.07 -6.66 -17.19
C THR A 207 -10.66 -7.84 -16.45
N ARG A 208 -9.87 -8.90 -16.16
CA ARG A 208 -10.34 -10.07 -15.41
C ARG A 208 -10.81 -9.69 -14.00
N VAL A 209 -10.04 -8.89 -13.29
CA VAL A 209 -10.38 -8.45 -11.92
C VAL A 209 -11.68 -7.65 -11.90
N LEU A 210 -11.85 -6.69 -12.81
CA LEU A 210 -13.07 -5.88 -12.89
C LEU A 210 -14.29 -6.73 -13.27
N ALA A 211 -14.13 -7.70 -14.18
CA ALA A 211 -15.19 -8.64 -14.55
C ALA A 211 -15.62 -9.52 -13.36
N GLN A 212 -14.68 -9.97 -12.53
CA GLN A 212 -14.98 -10.75 -11.33
C GLN A 212 -15.77 -9.92 -10.29
N ILE A 213 -15.37 -8.67 -10.06
CA ILE A 213 -16.07 -7.77 -9.13
C ILE A 213 -17.50 -7.51 -9.65
N ALA A 214 -17.63 -7.13 -10.92
CA ALA A 214 -18.94 -6.91 -11.56
C ALA A 214 -19.80 -8.16 -11.65
N GLY A 215 -19.17 -9.33 -11.74
CA GLY A 215 -19.84 -10.63 -11.75
C GLY A 215 -20.37 -11.09 -10.39
N GLY A 216 -20.02 -10.40 -9.29
CA GLY A 216 -20.46 -10.73 -7.94
C GLY A 216 -19.63 -11.81 -7.25
N GLU A 217 -18.41 -12.10 -7.72
CA GLU A 217 -17.56 -13.16 -7.12
C GLU A 217 -17.22 -12.88 -5.66
N PHE A 218 -17.08 -11.59 -5.30
CA PHE A 218 -16.76 -11.15 -3.94
C PHE A 218 -17.98 -10.72 -3.11
N SER A 219 -19.19 -10.78 -3.68
CA SER A 219 -20.42 -10.33 -3.03
C SER A 219 -21.51 -11.42 -2.93
N GLY A 220 -21.10 -12.69 -3.00
CA GLY A 220 -22.05 -13.82 -2.93
C GLY A 220 -23.02 -13.89 -4.10
N GLY A 221 -22.64 -13.35 -5.27
CA GLY A 221 -23.47 -13.30 -6.47
C GLY A 221 -24.26 -12.01 -6.67
N ASP A 222 -24.24 -11.09 -5.72
CA ASP A 222 -24.87 -9.77 -5.84
C ASP A 222 -24.03 -8.86 -6.75
N LYS A 223 -24.47 -8.71 -8.00
CA LYS A 223 -23.77 -7.92 -9.03
C LYS A 223 -23.89 -6.42 -8.83
N ASP A 224 -24.89 -5.96 -8.10
CA ASP A 224 -25.16 -4.52 -7.90
C ASP A 224 -24.31 -3.95 -6.79
N ARG A 225 -23.85 -4.78 -5.85
CA ARG A 225 -23.16 -4.35 -4.62
C ARG A 225 -21.91 -3.50 -4.88
N HIS A 226 -21.13 -3.81 -5.90
CA HIS A 226 -19.90 -3.10 -6.26
C HIS A 226 -19.91 -2.51 -7.67
N ALA A 227 -21.06 -2.58 -8.39
CA ALA A 227 -21.19 -2.10 -9.75
C ALA A 227 -20.77 -0.63 -9.92
N GLY A 228 -21.13 0.22 -8.96
CA GLY A 228 -20.79 1.65 -8.99
C GLY A 228 -19.28 1.93 -8.97
N LEU A 229 -18.48 1.13 -8.24
CA LEU A 229 -17.01 1.26 -8.25
C LEU A 229 -16.42 0.85 -9.61
N VAL A 230 -16.91 -0.23 -10.19
CA VAL A 230 -16.46 -0.71 -11.52
C VAL A 230 -16.83 0.30 -12.60
N GLN A 231 -18.08 0.79 -12.59
CA GLN A 231 -18.54 1.81 -13.53
C GLN A 231 -17.70 3.08 -13.44
N GLN A 232 -17.41 3.55 -12.22
CA GLN A 232 -16.58 4.74 -12.00
C GLN A 232 -15.18 4.58 -12.60
N LEU A 233 -14.55 3.40 -12.51
CA LEU A 233 -13.26 3.13 -13.12
C LEU A 233 -13.31 3.16 -14.65
N HIS A 234 -14.40 2.71 -15.26
CA HIS A 234 -14.56 2.75 -16.71
C HIS A 234 -14.84 4.15 -17.25
N GLU A 235 -15.59 4.98 -16.50
CA GLU A 235 -16.14 6.25 -17.00
C GLU A 235 -15.39 7.47 -16.47
N HIS A 236 -14.88 7.43 -15.23
CA HIS A 236 -14.44 8.61 -14.49
C HIS A 236 -13.21 8.35 -13.61
N ASP A 237 -12.25 7.53 -14.04
CA ASP A 237 -11.04 7.22 -13.27
C ASP A 237 -10.15 8.45 -13.05
N TYR A 238 -10.67 9.45 -12.31
CA TYR A 238 -9.97 10.71 -12.05
C TYR A 238 -8.60 10.51 -11.39
N PHE A 239 -8.42 9.45 -10.63
CA PHE A 239 -7.19 9.16 -9.91
C PHE A 239 -6.24 8.18 -10.61
N LEU A 240 -6.52 7.85 -11.88
CA LEU A 240 -5.68 7.04 -12.77
C LEU A 240 -5.29 5.69 -12.16
N VAL A 241 -6.22 5.06 -11.48
CA VAL A 241 -6.07 3.70 -10.95
C VAL A 241 -5.79 2.72 -12.08
N THR A 242 -6.54 2.83 -13.18
CA THR A 242 -6.44 1.95 -14.34
C THR A 242 -5.12 2.13 -15.09
N CYS A 243 -4.66 3.38 -15.24
CA CYS A 243 -3.44 3.68 -15.99
C CYS A 243 -2.17 3.23 -15.28
N ASP A 244 -2.14 3.27 -13.95
CA ASP A 244 -0.98 2.88 -13.16
C ASP A 244 -1.01 1.41 -12.72
N PHE A 245 -2.11 0.68 -12.96
CA PHE A 245 -2.33 -0.67 -12.44
C PHE A 245 -1.22 -1.64 -12.84
N ASP A 246 -0.91 -1.77 -14.13
CA ASP A 246 0.10 -2.73 -14.59
C ASP A 246 1.50 -2.39 -14.07
N SER A 247 1.88 -1.10 -14.06
CA SER A 247 3.17 -0.69 -13.52
C SER A 247 3.27 -0.93 -12.01
N TYR A 248 2.16 -0.79 -11.28
CA TYR A 248 2.07 -1.12 -9.85
C TYR A 248 2.17 -2.64 -9.64
N PHE A 249 1.45 -3.44 -10.44
CA PHE A 249 1.51 -4.89 -10.39
C PHE A 249 2.95 -5.39 -10.61
N ASP A 250 3.64 -4.86 -11.62
CA ASP A 250 5.03 -5.20 -11.92
C ASP A 250 5.99 -4.78 -10.80
N ALA A 251 5.77 -3.62 -10.20
CA ALA A 251 6.55 -3.17 -9.04
C ALA A 251 6.36 -4.10 -7.84
N GLN A 252 5.16 -4.61 -7.60
CA GLN A 252 4.87 -5.60 -6.56
C GLN A 252 5.59 -6.93 -6.82
N ARG A 253 5.73 -7.37 -8.09
CA ARG A 253 6.52 -8.58 -8.42
C ARG A 253 8.02 -8.37 -8.17
N LYS A 254 8.53 -7.13 -8.37
CA LYS A 254 9.92 -6.78 -7.99
C LYS A 254 10.10 -6.79 -6.46
N VAL A 255 9.10 -6.37 -5.71
CA VAL A 255 9.10 -6.48 -4.24
C VAL A 255 9.18 -7.95 -3.81
N ASP A 256 8.41 -8.85 -4.42
CA ASP A 256 8.47 -10.30 -4.11
C ASP A 256 9.88 -10.86 -4.32
N ALA A 257 10.47 -10.56 -5.47
CA ALA A 257 11.84 -11.02 -5.78
C ALA A 257 12.86 -10.47 -4.79
N ALA A 258 12.75 -9.18 -4.43
CA ALA A 258 13.64 -8.55 -3.47
C ALA A 258 13.47 -9.12 -2.05
N PHE A 259 12.24 -9.44 -1.62
CA PHE A 259 11.97 -9.99 -0.29
C PHE A 259 12.57 -11.40 -0.10
N LYS A 260 12.65 -12.19 -1.17
CA LYS A 260 13.32 -13.52 -1.17
C LYS A 260 14.82 -13.42 -0.93
N ASP A 261 15.48 -12.34 -1.36
CA ASP A 261 16.86 -12.04 -0.99
C ASP A 261 16.89 -11.41 0.43
N VAL A 262 16.92 -12.29 1.41
CA VAL A 262 16.89 -11.90 2.82
C VAL A 262 18.02 -10.94 3.21
N ALA A 263 19.22 -11.08 2.61
CA ALA A 263 20.36 -10.21 2.91
C ALA A 263 20.18 -8.83 2.27
N GLY A 264 19.79 -8.79 1.02
CA GLY A 264 19.48 -7.56 0.27
C GLY A 264 18.33 -6.80 0.90
N TRP A 265 17.22 -7.47 1.24
CA TRP A 265 16.08 -6.85 1.93
C TRP A 265 16.48 -6.24 3.28
N THR A 266 17.26 -6.99 4.07
CA THR A 266 17.74 -6.49 5.38
C THR A 266 18.61 -5.25 5.21
N ARG A 267 19.50 -5.25 4.22
CA ARG A 267 20.32 -4.07 3.88
C ARG A 267 19.45 -2.88 3.48
N MET A 268 18.47 -3.10 2.62
CA MET A 268 17.51 -2.05 2.19
C MET A 268 16.76 -1.46 3.38
N ALA A 269 16.25 -2.30 4.28
CA ALA A 269 15.56 -1.89 5.52
C ALA A 269 16.46 -1.03 6.41
N ILE A 270 17.70 -1.45 6.62
CA ILE A 270 18.69 -0.69 7.42
C ILE A 270 19.00 0.67 6.77
N LEU A 271 19.20 0.70 5.44
CA LEU A 271 19.49 1.93 4.71
C LEU A 271 18.31 2.92 4.76
N ASN A 272 17.07 2.42 4.66
CA ASN A 272 15.89 3.24 4.87
C ASN A 272 15.93 3.92 6.24
N THR A 273 16.09 3.15 7.33
CA THR A 273 16.18 3.73 8.69
C THR A 273 17.34 4.72 8.83
N ALA A 274 18.52 4.36 8.34
CA ALA A 274 19.74 5.17 8.56
C ALA A 274 19.75 6.49 7.77
N ARG A 275 19.12 6.51 6.58
CA ARG A 275 19.20 7.65 5.66
C ARG A 275 18.04 8.62 5.75
N VAL A 276 16.95 8.27 6.44
CA VAL A 276 15.77 9.16 6.59
C VAL A 276 15.81 10.07 7.83
N GLY A 277 16.97 10.22 8.47
CA GLY A 277 17.17 11.21 9.53
C GLY A 277 16.86 12.65 9.11
N TRP A 278 16.85 12.92 7.80
CA TRP A 278 16.36 14.17 7.21
C TRP A 278 14.97 14.58 7.72
N PHE A 279 14.10 13.61 7.99
CA PHE A 279 12.73 13.83 8.47
C PHE A 279 12.63 13.93 10.00
N SER A 280 13.75 14.05 10.71
CA SER A 280 13.74 14.34 12.16
C SER A 280 13.08 15.70 12.43
N SER A 281 12.15 15.73 13.39
CA SER A 281 11.52 16.98 13.83
C SER A 281 12.56 17.95 14.40
N ASP A 282 13.54 17.46 15.14
CA ASP A 282 14.61 18.29 15.72
C ASP A 282 15.43 18.98 14.62
N ARG A 283 15.81 18.24 13.57
CA ARG A 283 16.48 18.82 12.39
C ARG A 283 15.62 19.89 11.73
N THR A 284 14.33 19.60 11.54
CA THR A 284 13.39 20.52 10.88
C THR A 284 13.24 21.81 11.68
N ILE A 285 13.03 21.70 12.99
CA ILE A 285 12.90 22.88 13.88
C ILE A 285 14.21 23.66 13.97
N ALA A 286 15.36 22.97 14.02
CA ALA A 286 16.66 23.64 13.97
C ALA A 286 16.87 24.42 12.65
N GLY A 287 16.43 23.86 11.53
CA GLY A 287 16.41 24.54 10.24
C GLY A 287 15.52 25.78 10.26
N TYR A 288 14.31 25.68 10.77
CA TYR A 288 13.42 26.84 10.91
C TYR A 288 14.00 27.92 11.84
N ALA A 289 14.59 27.51 12.97
CA ALA A 289 15.25 28.45 13.90
C ALA A 289 16.36 29.26 13.21
N LYS A 290 17.19 28.56 12.43
CA LYS A 290 18.32 29.20 11.74
C LYS A 290 17.88 30.00 10.52
N ASP A 291 17.11 29.41 9.62
CA ASP A 291 16.93 29.93 8.26
C ASP A 291 15.68 30.82 8.13
N ILE A 292 14.72 30.75 9.07
CA ILE A 292 13.48 31.52 9.05
C ILE A 292 13.42 32.49 10.22
N TRP A 293 13.63 32.00 11.46
CA TRP A 293 13.44 32.82 12.66
C TRP A 293 14.69 33.58 13.10
N GLY A 294 15.87 33.20 12.62
CA GLY A 294 17.16 33.85 13.02
C GLY A 294 17.47 33.70 14.52
N VAL A 295 17.00 32.64 15.17
CA VAL A 295 17.20 32.40 16.61
C VAL A 295 18.14 31.22 16.84
N ALA A 296 18.97 31.32 17.89
CA ALA A 296 19.82 30.22 18.34
C ALA A 296 19.12 29.37 19.42
N PRO A 297 19.30 28.04 19.43
CA PRO A 297 18.83 27.21 20.52
C PRO A 297 19.43 27.63 21.85
N ARG A 298 18.63 27.69 22.92
CA ARG A 298 19.19 27.88 24.27
C ARG A 298 19.95 26.58 24.64
N LYS A 299 21.23 26.77 25.02
CA LYS A 299 21.98 25.69 25.70
C LYS A 299 21.44 25.58 27.12
N HIS A 300 20.89 24.41 27.46
CA HIS A 300 20.54 24.05 28.83
C HIS A 300 21.74 23.58 29.59
#